data_0a0d5fe3ab496f1e8f425380ddcb9891
#
_entry.id   0a0d5fe3ab496f1e8f425380ddcb9891
#
_cell.length_a   1.000
_cell.length_b   1.000
_cell.length_c   1.000
_cell.angle_alpha   90.00
_cell.angle_beta   90.00
_cell.angle_gamma   90.00
#
_symmetry.space_group_name_H-M   'P 1'
#
loop_
_entity.id
_entity.type
_entity.pdbx_description
1 polymer ?
#
loop_
_entity_poly.entity_id
_entity_poly.type
_entity_poly.pdbx_seq_one_letter_code
_entity_poly.pdbx_strand_id
1 'polypeptide(L)'
;MDFVYFPILKSRTSELRAYENLSIPAKKEILPIIELTKSRVSKSNPEGSIEKKIEEIKKLLNDNLFILDLTTDDTLKNPQIDKMLFSFENGYAEWVNFIKKITNEYKLNIIPCIHYNPNCIEDVKLQIKQLKENIGDLPLALRLIAKNKRNPEYIEKIKDITKDCILILDGEYSENPLDFNLEAIGEHNFKAIICAYSAFPPTLPDNKKDIEEYKMTEQKEYYLLRKQYPHIFYGDYACTHPIRYDTQARGWLPRIDIPLLECNQKDILYYCRCRTSEQVNTEQAYQKCAKSLFGLSEIKNNLDTSIWGFQVFNDAVNGYVAGKSPSFWISVRMNIYISATLGKLKKIKWTLKI
;
A
#
# COMPACT_ATOMS: atom_id res chain seq x y z
N MET A 1 8.29 -18.70 4.18
CA MET A 1 7.56 -18.08 3.06
C MET A 1 8.51 -17.16 2.32
N ASP A 2 8.36 -17.03 1.00
CA ASP A 2 9.27 -16.26 0.15
C ASP A 2 8.52 -15.06 -0.43
N PHE A 3 8.81 -13.86 0.09
CA PHE A 3 8.12 -12.64 -0.32
C PHE A 3 8.97 -11.83 -1.29
N VAL A 4 8.34 -11.28 -2.33
CA VAL A 4 9.00 -10.48 -3.38
C VAL A 4 8.51 -9.05 -3.46
N TYR A 5 7.30 -8.76 -2.95
CA TYR A 5 6.65 -7.45 -3.08
C TYR A 5 6.01 -7.01 -1.77
N PHE A 6 6.18 -5.72 -1.44
CA PHE A 6 5.83 -5.14 -0.14
C PHE A 6 4.96 -3.88 -0.30
N PRO A 7 3.72 -4.01 -0.80
CA PRO A 7 2.85 -2.85 -0.99
C PRO A 7 2.36 -2.28 0.33
N ILE A 8 2.36 -0.95 0.45
CA ILE A 8 1.73 -0.22 1.56
C ILE A 8 0.27 -0.01 1.19
N LEU A 9 -0.63 -0.58 1.98
CA LEU A 9 -2.07 -0.55 1.76
C LEU A 9 -2.76 0.01 3.00
N LYS A 10 -3.51 1.08 2.84
CA LYS A 10 -4.38 1.56 3.92
C LYS A 10 -5.55 0.57 4.10
N SER A 11 -6.03 0.39 5.33
CA SER A 11 -7.16 -0.51 5.60
C SER A 11 -8.51 0.05 5.10
N ARG A 12 -8.49 0.73 3.92
CA ARG A 12 -9.69 1.24 3.26
C ARG A 12 -10.29 0.20 2.32
N THR A 13 -11.57 0.38 2.00
CA THR A 13 -12.32 -0.56 1.16
C THR A 13 -11.70 -0.81 -0.21
N SER A 14 -11.09 0.21 -0.84
CA SER A 14 -10.46 0.06 -2.16
C SER A 14 -9.23 -0.84 -2.13
N GLU A 15 -8.35 -0.58 -1.17
CA GLU A 15 -7.08 -1.32 -1.00
C GLU A 15 -7.34 -2.76 -0.56
N LEU A 16 -8.20 -2.94 0.45
CA LEU A 16 -8.55 -4.27 0.94
C LEU A 16 -9.23 -5.11 -0.13
N ARG A 17 -10.16 -4.52 -0.93
CA ARG A 17 -10.80 -5.21 -2.05
C ARG A 17 -9.79 -5.58 -3.15
N ALA A 18 -8.84 -4.70 -3.46
CA ALA A 18 -7.80 -5.01 -4.42
C ALA A 18 -6.97 -6.23 -4.00
N TYR A 19 -6.58 -6.29 -2.73
CA TYR A 19 -5.85 -7.43 -2.16
C TYR A 19 -6.71 -8.69 -2.08
N GLU A 20 -7.96 -8.59 -1.62
CA GLU A 20 -8.91 -9.72 -1.53
C GLU A 20 -9.01 -10.49 -2.84
N ASN A 21 -9.05 -9.77 -3.96
CA ASN A 21 -9.20 -10.33 -5.30
C ASN A 21 -7.89 -10.69 -6.00
N LEU A 22 -6.76 -10.71 -5.29
CA LEU A 22 -5.53 -11.32 -5.80
C LEU A 22 -5.65 -12.84 -5.80
N SER A 23 -4.97 -13.49 -6.73
CA SER A 23 -4.89 -14.95 -6.75
C SER A 23 -4.20 -15.49 -5.49
N ILE A 24 -4.54 -16.70 -5.08
CA ILE A 24 -3.92 -17.37 -3.92
C ILE A 24 -2.39 -17.43 -4.06
N PRO A 25 -1.82 -17.80 -5.23
CA PRO A 25 -0.38 -17.78 -5.41
C PRO A 25 0.22 -16.38 -5.23
N ALA A 26 -0.44 -15.31 -5.74
CA ALA A 26 0.03 -13.95 -5.58
C ALA A 26 0.08 -13.54 -4.10
N LYS A 27 -0.96 -13.84 -3.32
CA LYS A 27 -1.00 -13.54 -1.89
C LYS A 27 0.12 -14.20 -1.07
N LYS A 28 0.62 -15.36 -1.50
CA LYS A 28 1.73 -16.06 -0.82
C LYS A 28 3.10 -15.41 -1.06
N GLU A 29 3.22 -14.58 -2.09
CA GLU A 29 4.49 -13.94 -2.48
C GLU A 29 4.51 -12.43 -2.17
N ILE A 30 3.40 -11.90 -1.63
CA ILE A 30 3.25 -10.50 -1.22
C ILE A 30 3.19 -10.43 0.30
N LEU A 31 4.04 -9.62 0.90
CA LEU A 31 3.93 -9.23 2.31
C LEU A 31 3.39 -7.80 2.39
N PRO A 32 2.07 -7.60 2.48
CA PRO A 32 1.51 -6.26 2.51
C PRO A 32 1.82 -5.56 3.83
N ILE A 33 2.09 -4.27 3.76
CA ILE A 33 2.21 -3.35 4.89
C ILE A 33 0.84 -2.68 5.04
N ILE A 34 0.08 -3.11 6.05
CA ILE A 34 -1.28 -2.58 6.28
C ILE A 34 -1.21 -1.41 7.24
N GLU A 35 -1.52 -0.22 6.74
CA GLU A 35 -1.79 0.95 7.59
C GLU A 35 -3.21 0.88 8.13
N LEU A 36 -3.34 0.64 9.43
CA LEU A 36 -4.64 0.60 10.10
C LEU A 36 -5.25 2.00 10.16
N THR A 37 -6.46 2.12 9.65
CA THR A 37 -7.26 3.35 9.64
C THR A 37 -8.55 3.15 10.43
N LYS A 38 -9.22 4.24 10.82
CA LYS A 38 -10.59 4.15 11.33
C LYS A 38 -11.56 3.66 10.25
N SER A 39 -12.66 3.05 10.65
CA SER A 39 -13.77 2.73 9.76
C SER A 39 -14.48 4.02 9.31
N ARG A 40 -15.34 3.89 8.31
CA ARG A 40 -16.19 5.01 7.87
C ARG A 40 -17.00 5.54 9.05
N VAL A 41 -16.99 6.86 9.24
CA VAL A 41 -17.79 7.55 10.24
C VAL A 41 -19.29 7.52 9.87
N SER A 42 -20.13 7.48 10.88
CA SER A 42 -21.59 7.52 10.73
C SER A 42 -22.22 8.27 11.92
N LYS A 43 -23.51 8.56 11.84
CA LYS A 43 -24.21 9.19 12.99
C LYS A 43 -24.14 8.36 14.26
N SER A 44 -24.15 7.03 14.14
CA SER A 44 -24.01 6.10 15.27
C SER A 44 -22.57 5.82 15.69
N ASN A 45 -21.58 6.22 14.89
CA ASN A 45 -20.16 6.06 15.15
C ASN A 45 -19.37 7.24 14.57
N PRO A 46 -19.40 8.41 15.22
CA PRO A 46 -18.82 9.64 14.68
C PRO A 46 -17.29 9.63 14.63
N GLU A 47 -16.63 8.81 15.45
CA GLU A 47 -15.15 8.69 15.46
C GLU A 47 -14.64 7.57 14.54
N GLY A 48 -15.53 6.71 14.05
CA GLY A 48 -15.13 5.47 13.39
C GLY A 48 -14.66 4.42 14.42
N SER A 49 -14.31 3.21 13.96
CA SER A 49 -13.86 2.11 14.83
C SER A 49 -12.69 1.39 14.17
N ILE A 50 -11.67 1.09 14.95
CA ILE A 50 -10.57 0.23 14.51
C ILE A 50 -10.93 -1.26 14.66
N GLU A 51 -11.78 -1.64 15.60
CA GLU A 51 -12.25 -3.01 15.77
C GLU A 51 -12.95 -3.51 14.50
N LYS A 52 -13.87 -2.69 13.93
CA LYS A 52 -14.50 -3.02 12.65
C LYS A 52 -13.47 -3.23 11.52
N LYS A 53 -12.39 -2.45 11.52
CA LYS A 53 -11.32 -2.62 10.54
C LYS A 53 -10.52 -3.90 10.77
N ILE A 54 -10.25 -4.26 12.00
CA ILE A 54 -9.61 -5.53 12.34
C ILE A 54 -10.47 -6.72 11.90
N GLU A 55 -11.79 -6.65 12.11
CA GLU A 55 -12.73 -7.68 11.61
C GLU A 55 -12.71 -7.79 10.07
N GLU A 56 -12.71 -6.66 9.35
CA GLU A 56 -12.56 -6.62 7.90
C GLU A 56 -11.22 -7.23 7.47
N ILE A 57 -10.11 -6.83 8.09
CA ILE A 57 -8.77 -7.35 7.81
C ILE A 57 -8.72 -8.86 8.06
N LYS A 58 -9.24 -9.34 9.20
CA LYS A 58 -9.30 -10.77 9.51
C LYS A 58 -10.03 -11.54 8.42
N LYS A 59 -11.19 -11.05 7.99
CA LYS A 59 -11.99 -11.71 6.94
C LYS A 59 -11.24 -11.79 5.61
N LEU A 60 -10.47 -10.77 5.25
CA LEU A 60 -9.89 -10.62 3.91
C LEU A 60 -8.46 -11.17 3.81
N LEU A 61 -7.65 -11.01 4.84
CA LEU A 61 -6.29 -11.54 4.88
C LEU A 61 -6.23 -12.97 5.42
N ASN A 62 -7.20 -13.35 6.24
CA ASN A 62 -7.29 -14.67 6.88
C ASN A 62 -5.95 -15.06 7.55
N ASP A 63 -5.31 -16.17 7.14
CA ASP A 63 -4.07 -16.67 7.71
C ASP A 63 -2.80 -16.09 7.05
N ASN A 64 -2.95 -15.18 6.07
CA ASN A 64 -1.80 -14.57 5.43
C ASN A 64 -1.05 -13.66 6.41
N LEU A 65 0.28 -13.76 6.40
CA LEU A 65 1.15 -12.86 7.14
C LEU A 65 1.12 -11.45 6.54
N PHE A 66 1.12 -10.42 7.38
CA PHE A 66 1.23 -9.03 6.97
C PHE A 66 1.95 -8.17 8.01
N ILE A 67 2.54 -7.07 7.58
CA ILE A 67 3.07 -6.06 8.48
C ILE A 67 1.93 -5.13 8.86
N LEU A 68 1.75 -4.87 10.17
CA LEU A 68 0.74 -3.96 10.68
C LEU A 68 1.37 -2.69 11.22
N ASP A 69 0.91 -1.57 10.71
CA ASP A 69 1.27 -0.23 11.16
C ASP A 69 0.03 0.63 11.39
N LEU A 70 0.17 1.78 12.02
CA LEU A 70 -0.90 2.74 12.21
C LEU A 70 -0.77 3.88 11.20
N THR A 71 -1.91 4.35 10.68
CA THR A 71 -1.90 5.53 9.82
C THR A 71 -1.52 6.79 10.58
N THR A 72 -0.67 7.61 9.99
CA THR A 72 -0.35 8.96 10.46
C THR A 72 -1.19 10.04 9.78
N ASP A 73 -2.06 9.66 8.82
CA ASP A 73 -2.95 10.57 8.10
C ASP A 73 -4.08 11.06 9.03
N ASP A 74 -4.08 12.36 9.35
CA ASP A 74 -5.06 12.99 10.26
C ASP A 74 -6.52 12.75 9.86
N THR A 75 -6.79 12.60 8.58
CA THR A 75 -8.16 12.36 8.09
C THR A 75 -8.62 10.91 8.32
N LEU A 76 -7.69 9.98 8.52
CA LEU A 76 -7.93 8.54 8.60
C LEU A 76 -7.73 7.96 10.01
N LYS A 77 -7.19 8.73 10.95
CA LYS A 77 -7.02 8.32 12.34
C LYS A 77 -8.21 8.76 13.24
N ASN A 78 -8.27 8.20 14.40
CA ASN A 78 -9.22 8.55 15.45
C ASN A 78 -8.47 8.61 16.81
N PRO A 79 -9.10 9.04 17.91
CA PRO A 79 -8.43 9.17 19.20
C PRO A 79 -7.73 7.89 19.68
N GLN A 80 -8.24 6.71 19.32
CA GLN A 80 -7.64 5.44 19.70
C GLN A 80 -6.32 5.20 18.96
N ILE A 81 -6.26 5.52 17.66
CA ILE A 81 -5.01 5.47 16.86
C ILE A 81 -4.01 6.49 17.40
N ASP A 82 -4.45 7.73 17.70
CA ASP A 82 -3.57 8.75 18.26
C ASP A 82 -2.97 8.30 19.60
N LYS A 83 -3.79 7.68 20.46
CA LYS A 83 -3.31 7.15 21.74
C LYS A 83 -2.23 6.07 21.55
N MET A 84 -2.43 5.15 20.62
CA MET A 84 -1.43 4.11 20.34
C MET A 84 -0.14 4.67 19.73
N LEU A 85 -0.22 5.73 18.90
CA LEU A 85 0.94 6.35 18.26
C LEU A 85 1.78 7.20 19.22
N PHE A 86 1.14 7.95 20.11
CA PHE A 86 1.78 9.05 20.86
C PHE A 86 1.91 8.83 22.37
N SER A 87 1.24 7.82 22.95
CA SER A 87 1.45 7.46 24.34
C SER A 87 2.64 6.51 24.48
N PHE A 88 3.84 7.08 24.54
CA PHE A 88 5.10 6.33 24.60
C PHE A 88 5.41 5.73 25.97
N GLU A 89 4.75 6.20 27.02
CA GLU A 89 4.96 5.75 28.40
C GLU A 89 4.73 4.24 28.54
N ASN A 90 5.54 3.61 29.41
CA ASN A 90 5.51 2.17 29.65
C ASN A 90 5.71 1.32 28.37
N GLY A 91 6.55 1.78 27.44
CA GLY A 91 6.87 1.06 26.22
C GLY A 91 5.73 1.02 25.21
N TYR A 92 5.01 2.12 25.01
CA TYR A 92 3.85 2.18 24.12
C TYR A 92 2.77 1.15 24.50
N ALA A 93 2.44 1.10 25.79
CA ALA A 93 1.57 0.07 26.36
C ALA A 93 0.24 -0.10 25.62
N GLU A 94 -0.36 0.99 25.11
CA GLU A 94 -1.61 0.93 24.33
C GLU A 94 -1.44 0.13 23.03
N TRP A 95 -0.33 0.36 22.30
CA TRP A 95 -0.01 -0.38 21.09
C TRP A 95 0.30 -1.84 21.39
N VAL A 96 1.14 -2.11 22.38
CA VAL A 96 1.50 -3.48 22.79
C VAL A 96 0.28 -4.27 23.18
N ASN A 97 -0.62 -3.70 24.01
CA ASN A 97 -1.86 -4.34 24.43
C ASN A 97 -2.81 -4.58 23.24
N PHE A 98 -2.88 -3.64 22.31
CA PHE A 98 -3.65 -3.82 21.09
C PHE A 98 -3.10 -4.98 20.23
N ILE A 99 -1.78 -5.06 20.01
CA ILE A 99 -1.15 -6.19 19.30
C ILE A 99 -1.46 -7.51 20.02
N LYS A 100 -1.30 -7.56 21.34
CA LYS A 100 -1.62 -8.76 22.14
C LYS A 100 -3.08 -9.18 21.98
N LYS A 101 -4.01 -8.22 21.98
CA LYS A 101 -5.43 -8.48 21.76
C LYS A 101 -5.67 -9.10 20.39
N ILE A 102 -5.17 -8.48 19.31
CA ILE A 102 -5.47 -8.94 17.94
C ILE A 102 -4.79 -10.26 17.59
N THR A 103 -3.63 -10.56 18.17
CA THR A 103 -2.98 -11.86 18.02
C THR A 103 -3.71 -12.96 18.78
N ASN A 104 -4.15 -12.70 20.00
CA ASN A 104 -4.77 -13.71 20.87
C ASN A 104 -6.27 -13.94 20.57
N GLU A 105 -7.04 -12.87 20.37
CA GLU A 105 -8.49 -12.95 20.18
C GLU A 105 -8.86 -13.14 18.72
N TYR A 106 -8.23 -12.37 17.82
CA TYR A 106 -8.53 -12.43 16.38
C TYR A 106 -7.68 -13.46 15.64
N LYS A 107 -6.60 -14.00 16.28
CA LYS A 107 -5.67 -14.97 15.67
C LYS A 107 -5.08 -14.46 14.37
N LEU A 108 -4.74 -13.16 14.32
CA LEU A 108 -4.07 -12.58 13.16
C LEU A 108 -2.58 -12.91 13.17
N ASN A 109 -2.07 -13.25 11.99
CA ASN A 109 -0.65 -13.51 11.77
C ASN A 109 0.04 -12.21 11.33
N ILE A 110 0.68 -11.50 12.26
CA ILE A 110 1.16 -10.13 12.03
C ILE A 110 2.62 -9.94 12.41
N ILE A 111 3.27 -9.03 11.68
CA ILE A 111 4.55 -8.42 12.03
C ILE A 111 4.22 -6.98 12.45
N PRO A 112 4.22 -6.63 13.74
CA PRO A 112 3.90 -5.27 14.17
C PRO A 112 5.04 -4.31 13.89
N CYS A 113 4.70 -3.06 13.52
CA CYS A 113 5.66 -1.98 13.45
C CYS A 113 6.05 -1.49 14.85
N ILE A 114 7.33 -1.15 15.00
CA ILE A 114 7.87 -0.47 16.17
C ILE A 114 7.54 1.02 16.02
N HIS A 115 6.87 1.60 17.00
CA HIS A 115 6.70 3.03 17.10
C HIS A 115 7.96 3.65 17.70
N TYR A 116 8.52 4.63 17.03
CA TYR A 116 9.82 5.17 17.37
C TYR A 116 9.76 6.66 17.74
N ASN A 117 10.20 6.98 18.95
CA ASN A 117 10.43 8.34 19.39
C ASN A 117 11.90 8.48 19.85
N PRO A 118 12.74 9.29 19.18
CA PRO A 118 14.15 9.43 19.51
C PRO A 118 14.42 10.04 20.89
N ASN A 119 13.42 10.64 21.52
CA ASN A 119 13.52 11.21 22.86
C ASN A 119 13.15 10.23 23.99
N CYS A 120 12.61 9.06 23.64
CA CYS A 120 12.08 8.06 24.59
C CYS A 120 12.65 6.66 24.26
N ILE A 121 13.98 6.54 24.16
CA ILE A 121 14.65 5.30 23.71
C ILE A 121 14.38 4.12 24.65
N GLU A 122 14.31 4.33 25.95
CA GLU A 122 14.04 3.25 26.90
C GLU A 122 12.62 2.69 26.74
N ASP A 123 11.64 3.54 26.43
CA ASP A 123 10.28 3.07 26.10
C ASP A 123 10.25 2.31 24.78
N VAL A 124 11.04 2.72 23.77
CA VAL A 124 11.21 1.95 22.52
C VAL A 124 11.80 0.57 22.81
N LYS A 125 12.83 0.48 23.64
CA LYS A 125 13.43 -0.81 24.05
C LYS A 125 12.43 -1.71 24.75
N LEU A 126 11.64 -1.13 25.68
CA LEU A 126 10.62 -1.86 26.41
C LEU A 126 9.49 -2.35 25.46
N GLN A 127 9.06 -1.51 24.51
CA GLN A 127 8.11 -1.88 23.47
C GLN A 127 8.60 -3.10 22.68
N ILE A 128 9.84 -3.05 22.18
CA ILE A 128 10.44 -4.15 21.39
C ILE A 128 10.43 -5.46 22.20
N LYS A 129 10.85 -5.41 23.46
CA LYS A 129 10.83 -6.58 24.35
C LYS A 129 9.41 -7.14 24.47
N GLN A 130 8.44 -6.31 24.80
CA GLN A 130 7.04 -6.73 25.01
C GLN A 130 6.39 -7.25 23.73
N LEU A 131 6.68 -6.64 22.56
CA LEU A 131 6.18 -7.12 21.27
C LEU A 131 6.77 -8.51 20.94
N LYS A 132 8.07 -8.72 21.13
CA LYS A 132 8.71 -10.03 20.90
C LYS A 132 8.12 -11.13 21.77
N GLU A 133 7.80 -10.84 23.01
CA GLU A 133 7.11 -11.79 23.92
C GLU A 133 5.72 -12.22 23.38
N ASN A 134 5.07 -11.38 22.56
CA ASN A 134 3.73 -11.65 22.03
C ASN A 134 3.72 -12.36 20.68
N ILE A 135 4.73 -12.15 19.83
CA ILE A 135 4.75 -12.64 18.45
C ILE A 135 5.71 -13.82 18.21
N GLY A 136 6.46 -14.25 19.23
CA GLY A 136 7.42 -15.35 19.12
C GLY A 136 8.58 -15.05 18.15
N ASP A 137 8.88 -15.98 17.25
CA ASP A 137 10.03 -15.90 16.32
C ASP A 137 9.80 -14.97 15.10
N LEU A 138 8.64 -14.37 14.96
CA LEU A 138 8.40 -13.41 13.87
C LEU A 138 9.25 -12.15 14.07
N PRO A 139 9.75 -11.55 12.98
CA PRO A 139 10.46 -10.28 13.07
C PRO A 139 9.53 -9.16 13.49
N LEU A 140 10.10 -8.04 13.94
CA LEU A 140 9.41 -6.76 14.03
C LEU A 140 9.71 -5.94 12.77
N ALA A 141 8.91 -4.92 12.50
CA ALA A 141 9.20 -3.95 11.45
C ALA A 141 9.48 -2.57 12.08
N LEU A 142 10.36 -1.80 11.45
CA LEU A 142 10.62 -0.40 11.78
C LEU A 142 10.37 0.43 10.53
N ARG A 143 9.36 1.31 10.55
CA ARG A 143 9.07 2.20 9.43
C ARG A 143 9.55 3.61 9.74
N LEU A 144 10.39 4.15 8.88
CA LEU A 144 10.95 5.49 8.99
C LEU A 144 10.68 6.27 7.71
N ILE A 145 10.34 7.56 7.86
CA ILE A 145 10.18 8.45 6.71
C ILE A 145 11.53 8.70 6.08
N ALA A 146 11.72 8.28 4.83
CA ALA A 146 13.01 8.30 4.13
C ALA A 146 13.61 9.71 4.01
N LYS A 147 12.77 10.73 3.88
CA LYS A 147 13.19 12.14 3.78
C LYS A 147 13.80 12.70 5.07
N ASN A 148 13.70 12.00 6.19
CA ASN A 148 14.29 12.42 7.44
C ASN A 148 15.79 12.11 7.46
N LYS A 149 16.61 13.16 7.30
CA LYS A 149 18.07 13.06 7.30
C LYS A 149 18.69 12.56 8.62
N ARG A 150 17.91 12.52 9.70
CA ARG A 150 18.35 12.01 11.01
C ARG A 150 18.16 10.49 11.17
N ASN A 151 17.65 9.80 10.16
CA ASN A 151 17.46 8.35 10.22
C ASN A 151 18.73 7.58 10.62
N PRO A 152 19.93 7.86 10.10
CA PRO A 152 21.15 7.16 10.53
C PRO A 152 21.44 7.33 12.03
N GLU A 153 21.25 8.56 12.57
CA GLU A 153 21.38 8.82 14.01
C GLU A 153 20.37 8.03 14.84
N TYR A 154 19.13 7.92 14.35
CA TYR A 154 18.08 7.20 15.03
C TYR A 154 18.33 5.70 15.03
N ILE A 155 18.73 5.13 13.90
CA ILE A 155 19.07 3.73 13.75
C ILE A 155 20.25 3.36 14.65
N GLU A 156 21.27 4.20 14.71
CA GLU A 156 22.44 3.98 15.57
C GLU A 156 22.06 3.85 17.05
N LYS A 157 21.08 4.63 17.53
CA LYS A 157 20.62 4.56 18.94
C LYS A 157 19.90 3.25 19.30
N ILE A 158 19.39 2.52 18.33
CA ILE A 158 18.59 1.30 18.53
C ILE A 158 19.14 0.08 17.82
N LYS A 159 20.31 0.17 17.20
CA LYS A 159 20.89 -0.89 16.35
C LYS A 159 21.00 -2.24 17.04
N ASP A 160 21.35 -2.24 18.32
CA ASP A 160 21.54 -3.48 19.09
C ASP A 160 20.23 -4.24 19.36
N ILE A 161 19.10 -3.55 19.32
CA ILE A 161 17.78 -4.09 19.62
C ILE A 161 16.89 -4.28 18.39
N THR A 162 17.25 -3.68 17.26
CA THR A 162 16.56 -3.82 15.96
C THR A 162 17.23 -4.83 15.04
N LYS A 163 18.22 -5.55 15.54
CA LYS A 163 18.78 -6.70 14.84
C LYS A 163 17.66 -7.65 14.45
N ASP A 164 17.71 -8.13 13.22
CA ASP A 164 16.68 -9.00 12.63
C ASP A 164 15.30 -8.34 12.39
N CYS A 165 15.15 -7.02 12.60
CA CYS A 165 13.96 -6.30 12.19
C CYS A 165 13.94 -6.05 10.68
N ILE A 166 12.74 -5.85 10.12
CA ILE A 166 12.55 -5.35 8.76
C ILE A 166 12.53 -3.82 8.83
N LEU A 167 13.48 -3.17 8.15
CA LEU A 167 13.49 -1.71 7.99
C LEU A 167 12.65 -1.33 6.76
N ILE A 168 11.70 -0.43 6.95
CA ILE A 168 10.90 0.17 5.88
C ILE A 168 11.28 1.64 5.78
N LEU A 169 11.93 2.01 4.69
CA LEU A 169 12.24 3.39 4.35
C LEU A 169 11.12 3.90 3.45
N ASP A 170 10.24 4.69 4.04
CA ASP A 170 9.06 5.21 3.36
C ASP A 170 9.31 6.62 2.83
N GLY A 171 9.38 6.74 1.51
CA GLY A 171 9.52 8.01 0.80
C GLY A 171 8.21 8.78 0.64
N GLU A 172 7.09 8.20 1.05
CA GLU A 172 5.76 8.78 0.85
C GLU A 172 5.51 9.17 -0.62
N TYR A 173 5.09 10.40 -0.88
CA TYR A 173 4.96 10.95 -2.23
C TYR A 173 6.22 11.68 -2.66
N SER A 174 6.72 11.36 -3.86
CA SER A 174 7.79 12.10 -4.51
C SER A 174 7.65 12.06 -6.03
N GLU A 175 7.72 13.22 -6.67
CA GLU A 175 7.76 13.35 -8.13
C GLU A 175 9.12 12.99 -8.72
N ASN A 176 10.16 13.06 -7.91
CA ASN A 176 11.54 12.82 -8.31
C ASN A 176 12.10 11.58 -7.60
N PRO A 177 13.17 10.98 -8.16
CA PRO A 177 13.90 9.91 -7.49
C PRO A 177 14.30 10.31 -6.07
N LEU A 178 14.13 9.39 -5.12
CA LEU A 178 14.43 9.60 -3.73
C LEU A 178 15.82 9.09 -3.37
N ASP A 179 16.55 9.92 -2.65
CA ASP A 179 17.70 9.47 -1.88
C ASP A 179 17.21 8.86 -0.56
N PHE A 180 17.32 7.54 -0.45
CA PHE A 180 16.97 6.81 0.77
C PHE A 180 18.10 6.84 1.81
N ASN A 181 19.19 7.55 1.53
CA ASN A 181 20.36 7.67 2.42
C ASN A 181 20.94 6.30 2.84
N LEU A 182 20.89 5.32 1.94
CA LEU A 182 21.28 3.94 2.20
C LEU A 182 22.75 3.80 2.58
N GLU A 183 23.64 4.62 2.01
CA GLU A 183 25.06 4.66 2.34
C GLU A 183 25.28 5.03 3.81
N ALA A 184 24.58 6.06 4.30
CA ALA A 184 24.70 6.50 5.70
C ALA A 184 23.99 5.57 6.69
N ILE A 185 22.95 4.86 6.26
CA ILE A 185 22.29 3.82 7.07
C ILE A 185 23.20 2.63 7.20
N GLY A 186 24.00 2.34 6.15
CA GLY A 186 24.93 1.24 6.13
C GLY A 186 24.28 -0.16 6.10
N GLU A 187 25.12 -1.17 6.08
CA GLU A 187 24.70 -2.57 6.19
C GLU A 187 24.46 -2.94 7.66
N HIS A 188 23.55 -2.22 8.33
CA HIS A 188 23.14 -2.62 9.67
C HIS A 188 22.46 -4.00 9.60
N ASN A 189 22.50 -4.75 10.67
CA ASN A 189 21.98 -6.10 10.79
C ASN A 189 20.45 -6.18 10.71
N PHE A 190 19.85 -5.51 9.72
CA PHE A 190 18.43 -5.67 9.42
C PHE A 190 18.20 -6.97 8.65
N LYS A 191 17.11 -7.64 8.95
CA LYS A 191 16.66 -8.82 8.19
C LYS A 191 16.36 -8.49 6.73
N ALA A 192 15.82 -7.30 6.49
CA ALA A 192 15.54 -6.74 5.17
C ALA A 192 15.45 -5.22 5.23
N ILE A 193 15.74 -4.56 4.11
CA ILE A 193 15.50 -3.12 3.90
C ILE A 193 14.52 -2.99 2.74
N ILE A 194 13.34 -2.43 3.01
CA ILE A 194 12.31 -2.16 2.02
C ILE A 194 12.35 -0.67 1.71
N CYS A 195 12.57 -0.31 0.44
CA CYS A 195 12.46 1.07 -0.04
C CYS A 195 11.10 1.23 -0.72
N ALA A 196 10.25 2.09 -0.16
CA ALA A 196 8.89 2.29 -0.63
C ALA A 196 8.62 3.78 -0.89
N TYR A 197 7.96 4.11 -2.00
CA TYR A 197 7.44 5.44 -2.27
C TYR A 197 6.41 5.39 -3.39
N SER A 198 5.72 6.50 -3.63
CA SER A 198 4.82 6.64 -4.76
C SER A 198 5.09 7.95 -5.50
N ALA A 199 5.15 7.88 -6.82
CA ALA A 199 5.09 9.04 -7.71
C ALA A 199 3.66 9.31 -8.22
N PHE A 200 2.67 8.52 -7.77
CA PHE A 200 1.28 8.69 -8.18
C PHE A 200 0.72 10.02 -7.66
N PRO A 201 0.29 10.94 -8.55
CA PRO A 201 -0.10 12.29 -8.15
C PRO A 201 -1.45 12.28 -7.38
N PRO A 202 -1.72 13.30 -6.56
CA PRO A 202 -3.01 13.44 -5.87
C PRO A 202 -4.18 13.55 -6.86
N THR A 203 -3.92 14.15 -8.02
CA THR A 203 -4.89 14.26 -9.12
C THR A 203 -4.15 14.01 -10.44
N LEU A 204 -4.64 13.05 -11.22
CA LEU A 204 -4.14 12.83 -12.57
C LEU A 204 -4.40 14.06 -13.45
N PRO A 205 -3.49 14.42 -14.36
CA PRO A 205 -3.69 15.51 -15.31
C PRO A 205 -5.03 15.40 -16.07
N ASP A 206 -5.55 16.52 -16.50
CA ASP A 206 -6.77 16.61 -17.29
C ASP A 206 -6.55 17.48 -18.53
N ASN A 207 -6.07 16.87 -19.62
CA ASN A 207 -5.78 17.53 -20.88
C ASN A 207 -6.98 17.56 -21.82
N LYS A 208 -8.18 17.20 -21.33
CA LYS A 208 -9.44 17.18 -22.08
C LYS A 208 -9.49 16.20 -23.25
N LYS A 209 -8.61 15.19 -23.24
CA LYS A 209 -8.65 14.09 -24.21
C LYS A 209 -9.60 12.98 -23.72
N ASP A 210 -10.11 12.18 -24.64
CA ASP A 210 -10.96 11.03 -24.30
C ASP A 210 -10.19 9.98 -23.55
N ILE A 211 -8.98 9.67 -24.01
CA ILE A 211 -8.02 8.80 -23.34
C ILE A 211 -6.77 9.60 -23.07
N GLU A 212 -6.26 9.47 -21.87
CA GLU A 212 -5.06 10.12 -21.40
C GLU A 212 -4.09 9.06 -20.84
N GLU A 213 -2.82 9.42 -20.78
CA GLU A 213 -1.77 8.56 -20.22
C GLU A 213 -0.97 9.29 -19.17
N TYR A 214 -0.51 8.54 -18.17
CA TYR A 214 0.41 9.00 -17.14
C TYR A 214 1.57 8.03 -17.01
N LYS A 215 2.80 8.56 -17.08
CA LYS A 215 4.02 7.75 -16.96
C LYS A 215 4.32 7.49 -15.50
N MET A 216 4.37 6.23 -15.12
CA MET A 216 4.79 5.78 -13.80
C MET A 216 6.31 5.58 -13.77
N THR A 217 6.97 5.98 -12.69
CA THR A 217 8.44 5.99 -12.62
C THR A 217 9.01 5.16 -11.46
N GLU A 218 8.21 4.78 -10.48
CA GLU A 218 8.63 4.16 -9.23
C GLU A 218 9.49 2.91 -9.44
N GLN A 219 9.06 2.02 -10.31
CA GLN A 219 9.78 0.77 -10.53
C GLN A 219 11.11 0.98 -11.26
N LYS A 220 11.15 1.91 -12.21
CA LYS A 220 12.39 2.24 -12.91
C LYS A 220 13.45 2.76 -11.94
N GLU A 221 13.06 3.68 -11.07
CA GLU A 221 13.95 4.27 -10.06
C GLU A 221 14.43 3.22 -9.07
N TYR A 222 13.55 2.31 -8.62
CA TYR A 222 13.96 1.18 -7.80
C TYR A 222 15.02 0.30 -8.47
N TYR A 223 14.86 -0.02 -9.76
CA TYR A 223 15.86 -0.82 -10.47
C TYR A 223 17.22 -0.13 -10.56
N LEU A 224 17.26 1.19 -10.71
CA LEU A 224 18.50 1.96 -10.67
C LEU A 224 19.14 1.91 -9.28
N LEU A 225 18.34 2.15 -8.24
CA LEU A 225 18.78 2.08 -6.86
C LEU A 225 19.32 0.69 -6.50
N ARG A 226 18.63 -0.35 -6.92
CA ARG A 226 19.01 -1.73 -6.64
C ARG A 226 20.32 -2.17 -7.31
N LYS A 227 20.69 -1.58 -8.44
CA LYS A 227 22.01 -1.83 -9.05
C LYS A 227 23.16 -1.38 -8.12
N GLN A 228 22.93 -0.34 -7.35
CA GLN A 228 23.88 0.19 -6.38
C GLN A 228 23.78 -0.54 -5.03
N TYR A 229 22.56 -0.88 -4.61
CA TYR A 229 22.25 -1.55 -3.33
C TYR A 229 21.47 -2.85 -3.57
N PRO A 230 22.13 -3.98 -3.85
CA PRO A 230 21.47 -5.23 -4.26
C PRO A 230 20.52 -5.84 -3.20
N HIS A 231 20.70 -5.47 -1.93
CA HIS A 231 20.00 -6.07 -0.79
C HIS A 231 18.66 -5.44 -0.45
N ILE A 232 18.25 -4.40 -1.19
CA ILE A 232 16.96 -3.74 -0.94
C ILE A 232 15.80 -4.46 -1.61
N PHE A 233 14.62 -4.33 -1.00
CA PHE A 233 13.35 -4.81 -1.52
C PHE A 233 12.45 -3.66 -1.97
N TYR A 234 11.54 -3.98 -2.90
CA TYR A 234 10.61 -3.02 -3.47
C TYR A 234 9.31 -2.92 -2.69
N GLY A 235 8.93 -1.69 -2.34
CA GLY A 235 7.61 -1.33 -1.85
C GLY A 235 7.06 -0.12 -2.61
N ASP A 236 5.75 0.06 -2.56
CA ASP A 236 5.05 1.23 -3.09
C ASP A 236 3.64 1.33 -2.49
N TYR A 237 2.84 2.26 -2.98
CA TYR A 237 1.45 2.46 -2.57
C TYR A 237 0.44 1.90 -3.59
N ALA A 238 0.84 0.86 -4.34
CA ALA A 238 -0.01 0.17 -5.30
C ALA A 238 -0.75 1.11 -6.26
N CYS A 239 -0.01 2.04 -6.90
CA CYS A 239 -0.56 3.00 -7.86
C CYS A 239 -1.62 3.93 -7.24
N THR A 240 -1.39 4.36 -5.99
CA THR A 240 -2.21 5.37 -5.31
C THR A 240 -1.33 6.45 -4.67
N HIS A 241 -1.93 7.61 -4.41
CA HIS A 241 -1.27 8.66 -3.64
C HIS A 241 -1.22 8.27 -2.16
N PRO A 242 -0.06 8.43 -1.48
CA PRO A 242 0.11 8.05 -0.07
C PRO A 242 -0.79 8.79 0.91
N ILE A 243 -1.03 10.08 0.65
CA ILE A 243 -1.84 10.94 1.51
C ILE A 243 -3.23 11.07 0.91
N ARG A 244 -4.25 10.98 1.74
CA ARG A 244 -5.61 11.27 1.32
C ARG A 244 -5.83 12.77 1.28
N TYR A 245 -6.17 13.29 0.11
CA TYR A 245 -6.71 14.64 0.00
C TYR A 245 -8.24 14.60 0.10
N ASP A 246 -8.81 15.34 1.03
CA ASP A 246 -10.24 15.59 1.08
C ASP A 246 -10.63 16.57 -0.05
N THR A 247 -10.63 16.06 -1.26
CA THR A 247 -11.31 16.77 -2.35
C THR A 247 -12.79 16.66 -2.07
N GLN A 248 -13.42 17.78 -1.73
CA GLN A 248 -14.88 17.86 -1.76
C GLN A 248 -15.33 17.46 -3.17
N ALA A 249 -15.83 16.23 -3.29
CA ALA A 249 -16.22 15.65 -4.57
C ALA A 249 -17.55 16.27 -5.06
N ARG A 250 -17.51 17.54 -5.45
CA ARG A 250 -18.57 18.13 -6.24
C ARG A 250 -18.34 17.70 -7.68
N GLY A 251 -19.18 16.78 -8.18
CA GLY A 251 -19.20 16.42 -9.59
C GLY A 251 -18.02 15.54 -10.04
N TRP A 252 -17.75 14.42 -9.36
CA TRP A 252 -16.78 13.45 -9.87
C TRP A 252 -17.28 12.84 -11.19
N LEU A 253 -16.35 12.71 -12.14
CA LEU A 253 -16.61 12.03 -13.41
C LEU A 253 -16.24 10.55 -13.26
N PRO A 254 -17.06 9.62 -13.76
CA PRO A 254 -16.67 8.22 -13.90
C PRO A 254 -15.34 8.11 -14.63
N ARG A 255 -14.41 7.37 -14.04
CA ARG A 255 -13.06 7.17 -14.58
C ARG A 255 -12.65 5.72 -14.43
N ILE A 256 -12.05 5.18 -15.47
CA ILE A 256 -11.36 3.88 -15.46
C ILE A 256 -9.89 4.15 -15.71
N ASP A 257 -9.04 3.49 -14.93
CA ASP A 257 -7.59 3.58 -14.98
C ASP A 257 -7.03 2.16 -15.20
N ILE A 258 -6.22 1.96 -16.23
CA ILE A 258 -5.58 0.68 -16.56
C ILE A 258 -4.05 0.85 -16.54
N PRO A 259 -3.36 0.39 -15.49
CA PRO A 259 -1.91 0.38 -15.46
C PRO A 259 -1.36 -0.78 -16.30
N LEU A 260 -0.43 -0.46 -17.19
CA LEU A 260 0.35 -1.43 -17.96
C LEU A 260 1.82 -1.24 -17.64
N LEU A 261 2.46 -2.28 -17.12
CA LEU A 261 3.90 -2.29 -16.82
C LEU A 261 4.67 -2.92 -17.97
N GLU A 262 5.85 -2.35 -18.26
CA GLU A 262 6.72 -2.78 -19.40
C GLU A 262 6.03 -2.71 -20.78
N CYS A 263 4.93 -1.96 -20.89
CA CYS A 263 4.30 -1.73 -22.18
C CYS A 263 5.19 -0.83 -23.03
N ASN A 264 5.68 -1.35 -24.17
CA ASN A 264 6.65 -0.65 -25.03
C ASN A 264 7.85 -0.08 -24.23
N GLN A 265 8.39 -0.86 -23.28
CA GLN A 265 9.50 -0.49 -22.39
C GLN A 265 9.18 0.69 -21.43
N LYS A 266 7.91 0.96 -21.19
CA LYS A 266 7.43 2.00 -20.29
C LYS A 266 6.39 1.45 -19.34
N ASP A 267 6.33 2.03 -18.15
CA ASP A 267 5.24 1.81 -17.20
C ASP A 267 4.24 2.96 -17.38
N ILE A 268 3.06 2.66 -17.90
CA ILE A 268 2.05 3.66 -18.29
C ILE A 268 0.72 3.34 -17.63
N LEU A 269 0.08 4.36 -17.09
CA LEU A 269 -1.33 4.33 -16.69
C LEU A 269 -2.16 4.98 -17.79
N TYR A 270 -2.98 4.20 -18.47
CA TYR A 270 -4.01 4.71 -19.37
C TYR A 270 -5.28 5.00 -18.58
N TYR A 271 -5.91 6.14 -18.80
CA TYR A 271 -7.16 6.48 -18.12
C TYR A 271 -8.14 7.21 -19.02
N CYS A 272 -9.41 6.94 -18.78
CA CYS A 272 -10.51 7.58 -19.48
C CYS A 272 -11.49 8.20 -18.48
N ARG A 273 -11.82 9.48 -18.65
CA ARG A 273 -12.88 10.16 -17.92
C ARG A 273 -14.10 10.31 -18.83
N CYS A 274 -15.26 9.86 -18.36
CA CYS A 274 -16.48 10.05 -19.12
C CYS A 274 -16.97 11.51 -19.03
N ARG A 275 -16.70 12.28 -20.08
CA ARG A 275 -17.20 13.64 -20.26
C ARG A 275 -18.32 13.58 -21.29
N THR A 276 -19.57 13.56 -20.85
CA THR A 276 -20.68 13.61 -21.75
C THR A 276 -21.54 14.85 -21.47
N SER A 277 -22.02 15.53 -22.52
CA SER A 277 -23.03 16.56 -22.43
C SER A 277 -24.45 15.98 -22.28
N GLU A 278 -24.60 14.67 -22.51
CA GLU A 278 -25.85 13.94 -22.39
C GLU A 278 -26.05 13.45 -20.94
N GLN A 279 -27.30 13.35 -20.51
CA GLN A 279 -27.66 12.70 -19.24
C GLN A 279 -27.45 11.18 -19.34
N VAL A 280 -26.20 10.76 -19.30
CA VAL A 280 -25.82 9.35 -19.27
C VAL A 280 -25.78 8.88 -17.81
N ASN A 281 -26.40 7.76 -17.50
CA ASN A 281 -26.32 7.20 -16.17
C ASN A 281 -24.87 6.71 -15.87
N THR A 282 -24.53 6.56 -14.59
CA THR A 282 -23.18 6.21 -14.15
C THR A 282 -22.68 4.90 -14.76
N GLU A 283 -23.54 3.91 -14.96
CA GLU A 283 -23.20 2.63 -15.57
C GLU A 283 -22.79 2.77 -17.03
N GLN A 284 -23.59 3.46 -17.82
CA GLN A 284 -23.29 3.75 -19.22
C GLN A 284 -22.00 4.57 -19.36
N ALA A 285 -21.74 5.48 -18.41
CA ALA A 285 -20.50 6.25 -18.38
C ALA A 285 -19.26 5.35 -18.19
N TYR A 286 -19.32 4.38 -17.27
CA TYR A 286 -18.23 3.40 -17.12
C TYR A 286 -18.09 2.47 -18.31
N GLN A 287 -19.19 2.00 -18.91
CA GLN A 287 -19.16 1.22 -20.16
C GLN A 287 -18.48 1.99 -21.30
N LYS A 288 -18.81 3.28 -21.45
CA LYS A 288 -18.19 4.14 -22.46
C LYS A 288 -16.69 4.26 -22.24
N CYS A 289 -16.24 4.53 -20.99
CA CYS A 289 -14.82 4.57 -20.64
C CYS A 289 -14.13 3.23 -20.94
N ALA A 290 -14.74 2.11 -20.58
CA ALA A 290 -14.18 0.78 -20.82
C ALA A 290 -14.00 0.50 -22.32
N LYS A 291 -15.03 0.78 -23.13
CA LYS A 291 -14.96 0.59 -24.59
C LYS A 291 -13.92 1.48 -25.24
N SER A 292 -13.81 2.76 -24.80
CA SER A 292 -12.78 3.68 -25.32
C SER A 292 -11.38 3.15 -25.03
N LEU A 293 -11.09 2.75 -23.78
CA LEU A 293 -9.79 2.18 -23.40
C LEU A 293 -9.50 0.88 -24.14
N PHE A 294 -10.49 -0.01 -24.28
CA PHE A 294 -10.34 -1.25 -25.03
C PHE A 294 -10.07 -1.04 -26.51
N GLY A 295 -10.33 0.16 -27.05
CA GLY A 295 -9.93 0.57 -28.40
C GLY A 295 -8.41 0.57 -28.60
N LEU A 296 -7.62 0.75 -27.54
CA LEU A 296 -6.16 0.76 -27.63
C LEU A 296 -5.59 -0.65 -27.82
N SER A 297 -4.69 -0.80 -28.82
CA SER A 297 -3.99 -2.08 -29.07
C SER A 297 -3.17 -2.54 -27.87
N GLU A 298 -2.56 -1.60 -27.15
CA GLU A 298 -1.75 -1.86 -25.97
C GLU A 298 -2.57 -2.53 -24.88
N ILE A 299 -3.79 -2.07 -24.64
CA ILE A 299 -4.68 -2.67 -23.63
C ILE A 299 -5.16 -4.05 -24.10
N LYS A 300 -5.57 -4.18 -25.37
CA LYS A 300 -6.01 -5.48 -25.91
C LYS A 300 -4.93 -6.55 -25.83
N ASN A 301 -3.70 -6.20 -26.19
CA ASN A 301 -2.59 -7.14 -26.23
C ASN A 301 -2.07 -7.55 -24.85
N ASN A 302 -2.38 -6.76 -23.82
CA ASN A 302 -1.98 -7.03 -22.42
C ASN A 302 -3.14 -7.45 -21.52
N LEU A 303 -4.34 -7.67 -22.10
CA LEU A 303 -5.52 -8.09 -21.33
C LEU A 303 -5.37 -9.53 -20.87
N ASP A 304 -5.21 -9.74 -19.58
CA ASP A 304 -5.20 -11.06 -18.92
C ASP A 304 -6.40 -11.17 -17.97
N THR A 305 -7.45 -11.83 -18.45
CA THR A 305 -8.69 -12.01 -17.67
C THR A 305 -8.55 -12.99 -16.50
N SER A 306 -7.41 -13.64 -16.30
CA SER A 306 -7.12 -14.37 -15.07
C SER A 306 -6.86 -13.44 -13.88
N ILE A 307 -6.54 -12.16 -14.16
CA ILE A 307 -6.43 -11.10 -13.17
C ILE A 307 -7.81 -10.48 -12.97
N TRP A 308 -8.30 -10.48 -11.73
CA TRP A 308 -9.65 -9.98 -11.39
C TRP A 308 -9.91 -8.57 -11.95
N GLY A 309 -8.96 -7.66 -11.83
CA GLY A 309 -9.13 -6.29 -12.33
C GLY A 309 -9.33 -6.22 -13.83
N PHE A 310 -8.60 -7.03 -14.60
CA PHE A 310 -8.80 -7.12 -16.05
C PHE A 310 -10.09 -7.84 -16.42
N GLN A 311 -10.52 -8.85 -15.65
CA GLN A 311 -11.82 -9.48 -15.85
C GLN A 311 -12.95 -8.46 -15.67
N VAL A 312 -12.95 -7.71 -14.56
CA VAL A 312 -13.95 -6.64 -14.30
C VAL A 312 -13.96 -5.59 -15.39
N PHE A 313 -12.79 -5.20 -15.89
CA PHE A 313 -12.67 -4.27 -17.01
C PHE A 313 -13.29 -4.85 -18.29
N ASN A 314 -12.97 -6.10 -18.63
CA ASN A 314 -13.53 -6.80 -19.79
C ASN A 314 -15.05 -6.96 -19.70
N ASP A 315 -15.57 -7.26 -18.52
CA ASP A 315 -17.02 -7.33 -18.29
C ASP A 315 -17.70 -5.98 -18.58
N ALA A 316 -17.07 -4.88 -18.15
CA ALA A 316 -17.58 -3.53 -18.46
C ALA A 316 -17.52 -3.18 -19.94
N VAL A 317 -16.51 -3.65 -20.69
CA VAL A 317 -16.46 -3.55 -22.16
C VAL A 317 -17.65 -4.26 -22.79
N ASN A 318 -18.02 -5.42 -22.25
CA ASN A 318 -19.13 -6.26 -22.74
C ASN A 318 -20.53 -5.85 -22.18
N GLY A 319 -20.60 -4.77 -21.41
CA GLY A 319 -21.86 -4.18 -20.96
C GLY A 319 -22.24 -4.48 -19.51
N TYR A 320 -21.45 -5.23 -18.75
CA TYR A 320 -21.70 -5.51 -17.34
C TYR A 320 -20.76 -4.71 -16.42
N VAL A 321 -21.30 -3.74 -15.67
CA VAL A 321 -20.58 -2.87 -14.75
C VAL A 321 -20.81 -3.33 -13.32
N ALA A 322 -19.87 -4.07 -12.75
CA ALA A 322 -19.96 -4.64 -11.41
C ALA A 322 -19.98 -3.60 -10.29
N GLY A 323 -19.43 -2.41 -10.50
CA GLY A 323 -19.40 -1.34 -9.50
C GLY A 323 -19.46 0.05 -10.11
N LYS A 324 -20.21 0.94 -9.44
CA LYS A 324 -20.51 2.30 -9.92
C LYS A 324 -19.86 3.40 -9.08
N SER A 325 -18.89 3.06 -8.22
CA SER A 325 -18.21 4.03 -7.35
C SER A 325 -16.75 4.23 -7.71
N PRO A 326 -16.17 5.40 -7.47
CA PRO A 326 -14.73 5.61 -7.63
C PRO A 326 -13.88 4.61 -6.85
N SER A 327 -14.26 4.30 -5.61
CA SER A 327 -13.56 3.33 -4.76
C SER A 327 -13.50 1.93 -5.38
N PHE A 328 -14.54 1.51 -6.11
CA PHE A 328 -14.54 0.24 -6.82
C PHE A 328 -13.49 0.23 -7.94
N TRP A 329 -13.46 1.25 -8.78
CA TRP A 329 -12.52 1.34 -9.90
C TRP A 329 -11.09 1.61 -9.46
N ILE A 330 -10.88 2.26 -8.31
CA ILE A 330 -9.58 2.31 -7.65
C ILE A 330 -9.12 0.90 -7.27
N SER A 331 -10.00 0.04 -6.73
CA SER A 331 -9.61 -1.34 -6.41
C SER A 331 -9.29 -2.18 -7.66
N VAL A 332 -9.97 -1.94 -8.77
CA VAL A 332 -9.66 -2.56 -10.07
C VAL A 332 -8.26 -2.17 -10.54
N ARG A 333 -7.94 -0.86 -10.57
CA ARG A 333 -6.62 -0.35 -10.92
C ARG A 333 -5.53 -0.96 -10.06
N MET A 334 -5.70 -0.94 -8.73
CA MET A 334 -4.71 -1.46 -7.78
C MET A 334 -4.48 -2.96 -7.97
N ASN A 335 -5.54 -3.75 -8.19
CA ASN A 335 -5.42 -5.20 -8.40
C ASN A 335 -4.61 -5.52 -9.66
N ILE A 336 -4.85 -4.81 -10.77
CA ILE A 336 -4.07 -4.94 -11.99
C ILE A 336 -2.60 -4.57 -11.72
N TYR A 337 -2.37 -3.43 -11.08
CA TYR A 337 -1.02 -2.95 -10.79
C TYR A 337 -0.23 -3.91 -9.89
N ILE A 338 -0.83 -4.38 -8.79
CA ILE A 338 -0.19 -5.31 -7.85
C ILE A 338 0.18 -6.61 -8.58
N SER A 339 -0.75 -7.16 -9.38
CA SER A 339 -0.51 -8.40 -10.13
C SER A 339 0.62 -8.24 -11.15
N ALA A 340 0.64 -7.13 -11.90
CA ALA A 340 1.68 -6.84 -12.87
C ALA A 340 3.04 -6.59 -12.20
N THR A 341 3.07 -5.84 -11.09
CA THR A 341 4.29 -5.59 -10.30
C THR A 341 4.89 -6.88 -9.78
N LEU A 342 4.07 -7.76 -9.18
CA LEU A 342 4.52 -9.07 -8.72
C LEU A 342 5.13 -9.89 -9.87
N GLY A 343 4.47 -9.95 -11.03
CA GLY A 343 4.97 -10.66 -12.21
C GLY A 343 6.31 -10.14 -12.68
N LYS A 344 6.53 -8.81 -12.61
CA LYS A 344 7.78 -8.15 -12.98
C LYS A 344 8.90 -8.44 -11.97
N LEU A 345 8.61 -8.34 -10.68
CA LEU A 345 9.59 -8.59 -9.61
C LEU A 345 10.04 -10.05 -9.54
N LYS A 346 9.17 -11.00 -9.83
CA LYS A 346 9.50 -12.44 -9.90
C LYS A 346 10.60 -12.76 -10.91
N LYS A 347 10.69 -12.01 -11.99
CA LYS A 347 11.76 -12.17 -12.98
C LYS A 347 13.15 -11.91 -12.39
N ILE A 348 13.24 -11.16 -11.29
CA ILE A 348 14.49 -10.79 -10.62
C ILE A 348 14.98 -11.89 -9.66
N LYS A 349 14.12 -12.86 -9.30
CA LYS A 349 14.41 -13.98 -8.40
C LYS A 349 14.97 -13.58 -7.02
N TRP A 350 14.51 -12.47 -6.45
CA TRP A 350 14.94 -11.99 -5.15
C TRP A 350 13.79 -12.08 -4.15
N THR A 351 13.98 -12.84 -3.08
CA THR A 351 12.91 -13.12 -2.10
C THR A 351 13.39 -12.87 -0.68
N LEU A 352 12.51 -12.35 0.17
CA LEU A 352 12.69 -12.29 1.61
C LEU A 352 12.08 -13.53 2.24
N LYS A 353 12.88 -14.28 3.01
CA LYS A 353 12.43 -15.45 3.79
C LYS A 353 12.06 -15.04 5.21
N ILE A 354 10.84 -15.34 5.60
CA ILE A 354 10.31 -15.14 6.95
C ILE A 354 9.75 -16.46 7.47
#